data_2a2dbf49e6a84f02f0b1cc4d52175b80
#
_entry.id   2a2dbf49e6a84f02f0b1cc4d52175b80
#
_cell.length_a   1.000
_cell.length_b   1.000
_cell.length_c   1.000
_cell.angle_alpha   90.00
_cell.angle_beta   90.00
_cell.angle_gamma   90.00
#
_symmetry.space_group_name_H-M   'P 1'
#
loop_
_entity.id
_entity.type
_entity.pdbx_description
1 polymer ?
#
loop_
_entity_poly.entity_id
_entity_poly.type
_entity_poly.pdbx_seq_one_letter_code
_entity_poly.pdbx_strand_id
1 'polypeptide(L)'
;VDAHVRGTADVAPRIDGPADAPLLVMHADLSCPDCALVMRRLEPIPLRIDLRHFVLRSRGVPARRAAEAAEAAGEQGAFWPFARALLARQGHQELPDLWALAEQLGLDVERFEADRRSGVGAERIAAETRAALGAGATGVPALLGDAAVAARLAEHGFDGPPLVVV
;
A
#
# COMPACT_ATOMS: atom_id res chain seq x y z
N VAL A 1 -10.71 17.12 11.51
CA VAL A 1 -10.42 15.75 11.05
C VAL A 1 -9.87 15.72 9.63
N ASP A 2 -9.98 16.81 8.83
CA ASP A 2 -9.81 16.74 7.39
C ASP A 2 -8.54 17.38 6.80
N ALA A 3 -7.70 18.03 7.57
CA ALA A 3 -6.64 18.87 6.99
C ALA A 3 -5.35 18.12 6.62
N HIS A 4 -5.00 17.02 7.32
CA HIS A 4 -3.76 16.28 7.06
C HIS A 4 -3.93 15.10 6.09
N VAL A 5 -5.14 14.59 5.93
CA VAL A 5 -5.48 13.63 4.87
C VAL A 5 -5.55 14.32 3.49
N ARG A 6 -5.69 15.65 3.47
CA ARG A 6 -5.85 16.46 2.25
C ARG A 6 -4.57 16.71 1.44
N GLY A 7 -3.40 16.30 1.91
CA GLY A 7 -2.14 16.45 1.16
C GLY A 7 -2.04 15.56 -0.10
N THR A 8 -3.03 14.68 -0.32
CA THR A 8 -3.17 13.84 -1.52
C THR A 8 -4.52 14.04 -2.19
N ALA A 9 -5.07 15.26 -2.15
CA ALA A 9 -6.42 15.59 -2.61
C ALA A 9 -6.70 15.22 -4.09
N ASP A 10 -5.67 14.96 -4.87
CA ASP A 10 -5.79 14.62 -6.30
C ASP A 10 -5.75 13.10 -6.58
N VAL A 11 -5.59 12.25 -5.57
CA VAL A 11 -5.45 10.81 -5.77
C VAL A 11 -6.52 10.08 -4.98
N ALA A 12 -7.45 9.42 -5.68
CA ALA A 12 -8.54 8.66 -5.03
C ALA A 12 -7.98 7.59 -4.07
N PRO A 13 -8.47 7.50 -2.82
CA PRO A 13 -7.98 6.54 -1.84
C PRO A 13 -8.29 5.11 -2.29
N ARG A 14 -7.40 4.17 -1.96
CA ARG A 14 -7.60 2.74 -2.16
C ARG A 14 -7.88 2.06 -0.84
N ILE A 15 -9.13 2.09 -0.45
CA ILE A 15 -9.58 1.63 0.86
C ILE A 15 -10.15 0.22 0.76
N ASP A 16 -9.72 -0.66 1.67
CA ASP A 16 -10.31 -1.96 1.89
C ASP A 16 -10.65 -2.16 3.38
N GLY A 17 -11.71 -2.90 3.67
CA GLY A 17 -12.20 -3.18 5.01
C GLY A 17 -13.63 -2.75 5.27
N PRO A 18 -14.19 -3.04 6.48
CA PRO A 18 -15.58 -2.74 6.83
C PRO A 18 -15.89 -1.23 6.76
N ALA A 19 -17.00 -0.86 6.13
CA ALA A 19 -17.34 0.54 5.82
C ALA A 19 -17.46 1.46 7.05
N ASP A 20 -17.81 0.91 8.20
CA ASP A 20 -18.01 1.59 9.48
C ASP A 20 -16.78 1.56 10.41
N ALA A 21 -15.71 0.87 10.00
CA ALA A 21 -14.49 0.77 10.79
C ALA A 21 -13.63 2.06 10.69
N PRO A 22 -12.78 2.34 11.71
CA PRO A 22 -11.83 3.45 11.64
C PRO A 22 -10.87 3.32 10.46
N LEU A 23 -10.49 4.46 9.87
CA LEU A 23 -9.62 4.51 8.69
C LEU A 23 -8.15 4.67 9.09
N LEU A 24 -7.36 3.64 8.83
CA LEU A 24 -5.90 3.65 8.92
C LEU A 24 -5.29 3.93 7.54
N VAL A 25 -4.40 4.90 7.44
CA VAL A 25 -3.54 5.08 6.28
C VAL A 25 -2.22 4.35 6.52
N MET A 26 -1.89 3.41 5.64
CA MET A 26 -0.61 2.69 5.68
C MET A 26 0.23 3.07 4.46
N HIS A 27 1.31 3.78 4.70
CA HIS A 27 2.33 4.01 3.68
C HIS A 27 3.32 2.84 3.67
N ALA A 28 3.43 2.17 2.54
CA ALA A 28 4.17 0.92 2.43
C ALA A 28 4.99 0.80 1.13
N ASP A 29 6.06 0.04 1.24
CA ASP A 29 6.78 -0.55 0.12
C ASP A 29 6.37 -2.02 0.01
N LEU A 30 5.77 -2.41 -1.11
CA LEU A 30 5.26 -3.77 -1.30
C LEU A 30 6.36 -4.83 -1.39
N SER A 31 7.62 -4.42 -1.53
CA SER A 31 8.79 -5.30 -1.49
C SER A 31 9.44 -5.38 -0.11
N CYS A 32 8.85 -4.74 0.91
CA CYS A 32 9.42 -4.67 2.25
C CYS A 32 8.87 -5.77 3.17
N PRO A 33 9.73 -6.64 3.74
CA PRO A 33 9.30 -7.68 4.69
C PRO A 33 8.59 -7.12 5.94
N ASP A 34 9.03 -5.96 6.44
CA ASP A 34 8.39 -5.33 7.60
C ASP A 34 6.98 -4.82 7.26
N CYS A 35 6.77 -4.31 6.04
CA CYS A 35 5.44 -3.96 5.56
C CYS A 35 4.53 -5.20 5.47
N ALA A 36 5.06 -6.32 5.01
CA ALA A 36 4.35 -7.59 4.97
C ALA A 36 3.97 -8.09 6.38
N LEU A 37 4.89 -7.97 7.33
CA LEU A 37 4.64 -8.34 8.72
C LEU A 37 3.55 -7.49 9.34
N VAL A 38 3.63 -6.16 9.16
CA VAL A 38 2.63 -5.22 9.71
C VAL A 38 1.27 -5.47 9.08
N MET A 39 1.18 -5.66 7.77
CA MET A 39 -0.09 -5.97 7.11
C MET A 39 -0.74 -7.24 7.70
N ARG A 40 0.02 -8.32 7.90
CA ARG A 40 -0.51 -9.55 8.54
C ARG A 40 -1.03 -9.31 9.95
N ARG A 41 -0.39 -8.41 10.72
CA ARG A 41 -0.82 -8.06 12.08
C ARG A 41 -2.08 -7.18 12.07
N LEU A 42 -2.28 -6.40 11.03
CA LEU A 42 -3.47 -5.55 10.86
C LEU A 42 -4.69 -6.34 10.36
N GLU A 43 -4.50 -7.39 9.57
CA GLU A 43 -5.60 -8.17 8.96
C GLU A 43 -6.72 -8.62 9.92
N PRO A 44 -6.43 -9.12 11.15
CA PRO A 44 -7.47 -9.52 12.08
C PRO A 44 -8.16 -8.36 12.80
N ILE A 45 -7.65 -7.13 12.63
CA ILE A 45 -8.18 -5.94 13.32
C ILE A 45 -9.23 -5.28 12.42
N PRO A 46 -10.46 -5.01 12.92
CA PRO A 46 -11.49 -4.37 12.11
C PRO A 46 -11.15 -2.90 11.87
N LEU A 47 -10.43 -2.66 10.79
CA LEU A 47 -10.01 -1.36 10.26
C LEU A 47 -10.35 -1.25 8.78
N ARG A 48 -10.59 -0.03 8.31
CA ARG A 48 -10.44 0.30 6.89
C ARG A 48 -8.99 0.70 6.66
N ILE A 49 -8.37 0.13 5.66
CA ILE A 49 -6.96 0.43 5.35
C ILE A 49 -6.90 1.13 4.00
N ASP A 50 -6.37 2.35 3.98
CA ASP A 50 -5.95 3.05 2.77
C ASP A 50 -4.46 2.76 2.56
N LEU A 51 -4.17 1.84 1.65
CA LEU A 51 -2.80 1.44 1.34
C LEU A 51 -2.19 2.38 0.30
N ARG A 52 -1.13 3.08 0.68
CA ARG A 52 -0.43 4.07 -0.14
C ARG A 52 1.02 3.68 -0.35
N HIS A 53 1.52 3.99 -1.54
CA HIS A 53 2.91 3.75 -1.86
C HIS A 53 3.86 4.69 -1.10
N PHE A 54 4.95 4.11 -0.61
CA PHE A 54 6.09 4.86 -0.10
C PHE A 54 7.37 4.27 -0.67
N VAL A 55 7.75 4.75 -1.85
CA VAL A 55 8.85 4.22 -2.65
C VAL A 55 10.03 5.18 -2.57
N LEU A 56 10.95 4.90 -1.66
CA LEU A 56 12.20 5.66 -1.52
C LEU A 56 13.21 5.20 -2.59
N ARG A 57 13.97 6.15 -3.12
CA ARG A 57 15.05 5.86 -4.09
C ARG A 57 16.09 4.89 -3.55
N SER A 58 16.38 4.95 -2.25
CA SER A 58 17.29 4.06 -1.55
C SER A 58 16.85 2.59 -1.55
N ARG A 59 15.57 2.31 -1.78
CA ARG A 59 15.02 0.95 -1.86
C ARG A 59 15.20 0.30 -3.23
N GLY A 60 15.54 1.11 -4.24
CA GLY A 60 15.95 0.64 -5.55
C GLY A 60 14.83 0.11 -6.44
N VAL A 61 15.26 -0.73 -7.40
CA VAL A 61 14.39 -1.29 -8.45
C VAL A 61 13.27 -2.17 -7.91
N PRO A 62 13.47 -3.05 -6.91
CA PRO A 62 12.39 -3.91 -6.40
C PRO A 62 11.19 -3.14 -5.87
N ALA A 63 11.42 -2.09 -5.09
CA ALA A 63 10.36 -1.27 -4.52
C ALA A 63 9.52 -0.60 -5.61
N ARG A 64 10.18 0.01 -6.59
CA ARG A 64 9.51 0.65 -7.72
C ARG A 64 8.73 -0.36 -8.57
N ARG A 65 9.35 -1.49 -8.90
CA ARG A 65 8.73 -2.56 -9.69
C ARG A 65 7.45 -3.08 -9.04
N ALA A 66 7.48 -3.35 -7.74
CA ALA A 66 6.33 -3.82 -7.00
C ALA A 66 5.18 -2.80 -7.00
N ALA A 67 5.49 -1.50 -6.82
CA ALA A 67 4.51 -0.43 -6.88
C ALA A 67 3.90 -0.29 -8.28
N GLU A 68 4.74 -0.25 -9.33
CA GLU A 68 4.29 -0.19 -10.74
C GLU A 68 3.38 -1.38 -11.11
N ALA A 69 3.71 -2.57 -10.63
CA ALA A 69 2.91 -3.77 -10.87
C ALA A 69 1.54 -3.70 -10.17
N ALA A 70 1.49 -3.22 -8.92
CA ALA A 70 0.23 -3.04 -8.21
C ALA A 70 -0.67 -1.99 -8.88
N GLU A 71 -0.08 -0.91 -9.42
CA GLU A 71 -0.81 0.08 -10.19
C GLU A 71 -1.39 -0.50 -11.49
N ALA A 72 -0.60 -1.25 -12.24
CA ALA A 72 -1.05 -1.91 -13.46
C ALA A 72 -2.19 -2.92 -13.19
N ALA A 73 -2.11 -3.67 -12.10
CA ALA A 73 -3.22 -4.52 -11.66
C ALA A 73 -4.45 -3.70 -11.27
N GLY A 74 -4.24 -2.51 -10.69
CA GLY A 74 -5.29 -1.56 -10.34
C GLY A 74 -6.09 -1.06 -11.53
N GLU A 75 -5.49 -0.90 -12.72
CA GLU A 75 -6.15 -0.55 -13.97
C GLU A 75 -7.17 -1.62 -14.43
N GLN A 76 -7.04 -2.82 -13.91
CA GLN A 76 -7.98 -3.92 -14.12
C GLN A 76 -8.82 -4.24 -12.86
N GLY A 77 -8.88 -3.33 -11.89
CA GLY A 77 -9.68 -3.47 -10.67
C GLY A 77 -9.09 -4.41 -9.62
N ALA A 78 -7.83 -4.82 -9.74
CA ALA A 78 -7.21 -5.83 -8.89
C ALA A 78 -6.09 -5.30 -7.99
N PHE A 79 -6.08 -4.01 -7.65
CA PHE A 79 -5.03 -3.43 -6.80
C PHE A 79 -4.88 -4.19 -5.48
N TRP A 80 -5.95 -4.34 -4.71
CA TRP A 80 -5.89 -4.96 -3.39
C TRP A 80 -5.51 -6.44 -3.42
N PRO A 81 -6.14 -7.30 -4.25
CA PRO A 81 -5.70 -8.69 -4.37
C PRO A 81 -4.22 -8.82 -4.76
N PHE A 82 -3.77 -7.95 -5.68
CA PHE A 82 -2.39 -7.98 -6.15
C PHE A 82 -1.41 -7.49 -5.06
N ALA A 83 -1.70 -6.38 -4.40
CA ALA A 83 -0.86 -5.82 -3.32
C ALA A 83 -0.73 -6.79 -2.15
N ARG A 84 -1.83 -7.42 -1.71
CA ARG A 84 -1.82 -8.46 -0.65
C ARG A 84 -0.95 -9.65 -1.05
N ALA A 85 -1.09 -10.13 -2.29
CA ALA A 85 -0.30 -11.24 -2.78
C ALA A 85 1.20 -10.90 -2.86
N LEU A 86 1.57 -9.67 -3.25
CA LEU A 86 2.96 -9.22 -3.23
C LEU A 86 3.52 -9.19 -1.81
N LEU A 87 2.79 -8.62 -0.87
CA LEU A 87 3.20 -8.59 0.54
C LEU A 87 3.38 -10.01 1.10
N ALA A 88 2.52 -10.96 0.72
CA ALA A 88 2.60 -12.35 1.15
C ALA A 88 3.76 -13.13 0.50
N ARG A 89 4.28 -12.67 -0.64
CA ARG A 89 5.29 -13.37 -1.46
C ARG A 89 6.63 -12.63 -1.48
N GLN A 90 7.12 -12.23 -0.33
CA GLN A 90 8.43 -11.58 -0.22
C GLN A 90 9.52 -12.47 -0.84
N GLY A 91 10.41 -11.86 -1.66
CA GLY A 91 11.45 -12.58 -2.39
C GLY A 91 11.02 -13.23 -3.72
N HIS A 92 9.73 -13.19 -4.06
CA HIS A 92 9.15 -13.68 -5.32
C HIS A 92 8.43 -12.55 -6.07
N GLN A 93 9.19 -11.53 -6.49
CA GLN A 93 8.66 -10.30 -7.09
C GLN A 93 9.46 -9.86 -8.33
N GLU A 94 10.13 -10.82 -8.97
CA GLU A 94 10.74 -10.59 -10.27
C GLU A 94 9.67 -10.60 -11.39
N LEU A 95 10.02 -10.14 -12.60
CA LEU A 95 9.03 -10.01 -13.66
C LEU A 95 8.23 -11.30 -13.94
N PRO A 96 8.86 -12.47 -14.01
CA PRO A 96 8.11 -13.73 -14.20
C PRO A 96 7.10 -14.00 -13.08
N ASP A 97 7.46 -13.67 -11.81
CA ASP A 97 6.57 -13.85 -10.68
C ASP A 97 5.36 -12.91 -10.77
N LEU A 98 5.58 -11.67 -11.22
CA LEU A 98 4.52 -10.68 -11.38
C LEU A 98 3.54 -11.06 -12.49
N TRP A 99 4.04 -11.60 -13.61
CA TRP A 99 3.19 -12.11 -14.70
C TRP A 99 2.38 -13.33 -14.27
N ALA A 100 3.01 -14.27 -13.58
CA ALA A 100 2.32 -15.43 -13.01
C ALA A 100 1.24 -15.02 -11.99
N LEU A 101 1.51 -14.01 -11.18
CA LEU A 101 0.51 -13.46 -10.24
C LEU A 101 -0.66 -12.80 -10.98
N ALA A 102 -0.38 -12.01 -12.02
CA ALA A 102 -1.42 -11.39 -12.83
C ALA A 102 -2.32 -12.47 -13.48
N GLU A 103 -1.72 -13.54 -14.04
CA GLU A 103 -2.46 -14.67 -14.58
C GLU A 103 -3.31 -15.39 -13.52
N GLN A 104 -2.75 -15.65 -12.33
CA GLN A 104 -3.47 -16.29 -11.20
C GLN A 104 -4.68 -15.48 -10.74
N LEU A 105 -4.62 -14.15 -10.86
CA LEU A 105 -5.72 -13.24 -10.53
C LEU A 105 -6.70 -13.03 -11.69
N GLY A 106 -6.50 -13.72 -12.81
CA GLY A 106 -7.38 -13.64 -13.99
C GLY A 106 -7.26 -12.33 -14.76
N LEU A 107 -6.13 -11.64 -14.64
CA LEU A 107 -5.88 -10.39 -15.37
C LEU A 107 -5.43 -10.70 -16.80
N ASP A 108 -5.69 -9.75 -17.71
CA ASP A 108 -5.05 -9.71 -19.01
C ASP A 108 -3.57 -9.37 -18.82
N VAL A 109 -2.70 -10.38 -19.01
CA VAL A 109 -1.26 -10.26 -18.74
C VAL A 109 -0.57 -9.33 -19.75
N GLU A 110 -1.02 -9.31 -21.01
CA GLU A 110 -0.45 -8.40 -22.03
C GLU A 110 -0.76 -6.96 -21.69
N ARG A 111 -2.01 -6.68 -21.33
CA ARG A 111 -2.44 -5.35 -20.85
C ARG A 111 -1.72 -4.96 -19.57
N PHE A 112 -1.64 -5.87 -18.59
CA PHE A 112 -0.91 -5.64 -17.35
C PHE A 112 0.54 -5.21 -17.60
N GLU A 113 1.25 -5.92 -18.48
CA GLU A 113 2.65 -5.58 -18.78
C GLU A 113 2.77 -4.28 -19.57
N ALA A 114 1.85 -3.99 -20.50
CA ALA A 114 1.80 -2.73 -21.21
C ALA A 114 1.56 -1.55 -20.26
N ASP A 115 0.60 -1.67 -19.34
CA ASP A 115 0.28 -0.64 -18.33
C ASP A 115 1.47 -0.43 -17.39
N ARG A 116 2.07 -1.51 -16.88
CA ARG A 116 3.26 -1.43 -16.02
C ARG A 116 4.43 -0.70 -16.71
N ARG A 117 4.69 -1.01 -17.98
CA ARG A 117 5.79 -0.39 -18.76
C ARG A 117 5.51 1.05 -19.16
N SER A 118 4.25 1.41 -19.32
CA SER A 118 3.84 2.78 -19.64
C SER A 118 4.04 3.74 -18.46
N GLY A 119 4.19 3.22 -17.23
CA GLY A 119 4.28 4.02 -16.01
C GLY A 119 2.93 4.59 -15.57
N VAL A 120 1.84 3.89 -15.81
CA VAL A 120 0.45 4.31 -15.52
C VAL A 120 0.28 4.83 -14.09
N GLY A 121 0.96 4.27 -13.11
CA GLY A 121 0.89 4.68 -11.71
C GLY A 121 1.99 5.66 -11.25
N ALA A 122 2.88 6.11 -12.13
CA ALA A 122 4.07 6.86 -11.73
C ALA A 122 3.74 8.13 -10.94
N GLU A 123 2.73 8.88 -11.38
CA GLU A 123 2.29 10.12 -10.73
C GLU A 123 1.71 9.87 -9.33
N ARG A 124 0.86 8.83 -9.20
CA ARG A 124 0.32 8.38 -7.91
C ARG A 124 1.43 7.97 -6.95
N ILE A 125 2.32 7.09 -7.38
CA ILE A 125 3.45 6.60 -6.55
C ILE A 125 4.29 7.79 -6.04
N ALA A 126 4.58 8.74 -6.91
CA ALA A 126 5.33 9.95 -6.53
C ALA A 126 4.55 10.85 -5.57
N ALA A 127 3.26 11.06 -5.80
CA ALA A 127 2.41 11.89 -4.94
C ALA A 127 2.25 11.28 -3.54
N GLU A 128 1.97 9.98 -3.45
CA GLU A 128 1.82 9.27 -2.19
C GLU A 128 3.14 9.22 -1.39
N THR A 129 4.26 9.01 -2.08
CA THR A 129 5.59 9.07 -1.45
C THR A 129 5.90 10.47 -0.89
N ARG A 130 5.60 11.54 -1.65
CA ARG A 130 5.75 12.92 -1.15
C ARG A 130 4.85 13.21 0.05
N ALA A 131 3.62 12.71 0.03
CA ALA A 131 2.68 12.88 1.13
C ALA A 131 3.17 12.20 2.41
N ALA A 132 3.73 10.99 2.31
CA ALA A 132 4.35 10.29 3.43
C ALA A 132 5.49 11.11 4.05
N LEU A 133 6.40 11.61 3.22
CA LEU A 133 7.51 12.46 3.66
C LEU A 133 7.01 13.76 4.31
N GLY A 134 6.00 14.41 3.71
CA GLY A 134 5.38 15.61 4.26
C GLY A 134 4.66 15.39 5.60
N ALA A 135 4.17 14.19 5.84
CA ALA A 135 3.59 13.77 7.11
C ALA A 135 4.65 13.35 8.16
N GLY A 136 5.94 13.47 7.83
CA GLY A 136 7.04 13.15 8.73
C GLY A 136 7.44 11.68 8.77
N ALA A 137 6.96 10.86 7.82
CA ALA A 137 7.40 9.47 7.72
C ALA A 137 8.89 9.41 7.33
N THR A 138 9.68 8.66 8.06
CA THR A 138 11.13 8.49 7.85
C THR A 138 11.49 7.14 7.26
N GLY A 139 10.53 6.23 7.15
CA GLY A 139 10.72 4.87 6.65
C GLY A 139 9.39 4.15 6.49
N VAL A 140 9.46 2.88 6.10
CA VAL A 140 8.32 2.00 5.89
C VAL A 140 8.35 0.82 6.85
N PRO A 141 7.17 0.34 7.29
CA PRO A 141 5.85 0.94 7.10
C PRO A 141 5.63 2.19 7.95
N ALA A 142 4.81 3.14 7.48
CA ALA A 142 4.35 4.26 8.29
C ALA A 142 2.82 4.22 8.42
N LEU A 143 2.33 4.33 9.66
CA LEU A 143 0.91 4.26 9.99
C LEU A 143 0.40 5.63 10.45
N LEU A 144 -0.68 6.09 9.84
CA LEU A 144 -1.34 7.34 10.22
C LEU A 144 -2.82 7.07 10.50
N GLY A 145 -3.35 7.69 11.52
CA GLY A 145 -4.76 7.54 11.88
C GLY A 145 -5.16 8.47 13.00
N ASP A 146 -6.43 8.49 13.34
CA ASP A 146 -6.98 9.27 14.42
C ASP A 146 -7.03 8.50 15.76
N ALA A 147 -7.62 9.11 16.77
CA ALA A 147 -7.79 8.50 18.09
C ALA A 147 -8.62 7.20 18.07
N ALA A 148 -9.55 7.06 17.10
CA ALA A 148 -10.36 5.85 16.97
C ALA A 148 -9.50 4.69 16.43
N VAL A 149 -8.59 4.95 15.50
CA VAL A 149 -7.59 3.97 15.05
C VAL A 149 -6.68 3.57 16.21
N ALA A 150 -6.17 4.55 16.97
CA ALA A 150 -5.30 4.28 18.12
C ALA A 150 -5.99 3.37 19.15
N ALA A 151 -7.24 3.66 19.49
CA ALA A 151 -8.03 2.84 20.40
C ALA A 151 -8.21 1.41 19.85
N ARG A 152 -8.55 1.27 18.57
CA ARG A 152 -8.77 -0.03 17.93
C ARG A 152 -7.50 -0.88 17.92
N LEU A 153 -6.35 -0.28 17.62
CA LEU A 153 -5.05 -0.97 17.67
C LEU A 153 -4.72 -1.46 19.08
N ALA A 154 -4.96 -0.60 20.10
CA ALA A 154 -4.72 -0.94 21.50
C ALA A 154 -5.64 -2.07 22.00
N GLU A 155 -6.93 -2.02 21.65
CA GLU A 155 -7.90 -3.08 22.00
C GLU A 155 -7.49 -4.46 21.51
N HIS A 156 -6.81 -4.52 20.35
CA HIS A 156 -6.37 -5.77 19.74
C HIS A 156 -4.90 -6.10 20.04
N GLY A 157 -4.25 -5.34 20.94
CA GLY A 157 -2.86 -5.60 21.34
C GLY A 157 -1.87 -5.50 20.17
N PHE A 158 -2.11 -4.57 19.25
CA PHE A 158 -1.23 -4.39 18.09
C PHE A 158 0.19 -4.06 18.52
N ASP A 159 1.13 -4.92 18.15
CA ASP A 159 2.57 -4.75 18.34
C ASP A 159 3.22 -4.48 16.98
N GLY A 160 3.39 -3.21 16.66
CA GLY A 160 3.92 -2.74 15.38
C GLY A 160 4.53 -1.36 15.50
N PRO A 161 4.82 -0.71 14.37
CA PRO A 161 5.35 0.65 14.37
C PRO A 161 4.36 1.61 15.02
N PRO A 162 4.86 2.73 15.59
CA PRO A 162 4.02 3.72 16.22
C PRO A 162 3.04 4.33 15.22
N LEU A 163 1.81 4.56 15.67
CA LEU A 163 0.82 5.32 14.92
C LEU A 163 1.14 6.82 15.03
N VAL A 164 1.21 7.49 13.89
CA VAL A 164 1.18 8.95 13.84
C VAL A 164 -0.28 9.38 13.93
N VAL A 165 -0.65 9.99 15.05
CA VAL A 165 -2.02 10.50 15.25
C VAL A 165 -2.16 11.84 14.54
N VAL A 166 -3.14 11.95 13.65
CA VAL A 166 -3.41 13.13 12.83
C VAL A 166 -4.85 13.60 12.98
#